data_9df3d0fb729eb41642f9c8cd8dd5d7eb
#
_entry.id   9df3d0fb729eb41642f9c8cd8dd5d7eb
#
_cell.length_a   1.000
_cell.length_b   1.000
_cell.length_c   1.000
_cell.angle_alpha   90.00
_cell.angle_beta   90.00
_cell.angle_gamma   90.00
#
_symmetry.space_group_name_H-M   'P 1'
#
loop_
_entity.id
_entity.type
_entity.pdbx_description
1 polymer ?
#
loop_
_entity_poly.entity_id
_entity_poly.type
_entity_poly.pdbx_seq_one_letter_code
_entity_poly.pdbx_strand_id
1 'polypeptide(L)'
;RVEECRDTTEMVRRLAKGDGDIVACQLRATDIRMAKDAIDMLAFCGAGSDSTGHWLVMKENEQLIAELKGWYNPKITAEVKKEEAFILSARSVVRHVYAPMLNRATGQISHYDHLFMTYARPIRWDWKLMAAQCYQESTFDPKARSWAGALGLMQIMPGTADQIGLPREKIYDPESNIAAAAKYLAQLEAKFGDVPSRYEKQNFALACYNGGYNHIRDAMALAARDGRNSKSWAEVS
;
A
#
# COMPACT_ATOMS: atom_id res chain seq x y z
N ARG A 1 3.58 13.47 8.90
CA ARG A 1 3.70 14.50 7.85
C ARG A 1 5.02 14.26 7.13
N VAL A 2 4.99 14.18 5.80
CA VAL A 2 6.18 14.04 4.95
C VAL A 2 6.49 15.42 4.36
N GLU A 3 7.76 15.85 4.46
CA GLU A 3 8.22 17.10 3.88
C GLU A 3 9.42 16.83 2.97
N GLU A 4 9.41 17.41 1.78
CA GLU A 4 10.55 17.38 0.88
C GLU A 4 11.55 18.45 1.24
N CYS A 5 12.83 18.09 1.18
CA CYS A 5 13.95 19.02 1.34
C CYS A 5 14.68 19.19 0.00
N ARG A 6 15.28 20.37 -0.21
CA ARG A 6 15.96 20.70 -1.47
C ARG A 6 17.20 19.85 -1.70
N ASP A 7 17.89 19.51 -0.64
CA ASP A 7 19.12 18.71 -0.68
C ASP A 7 19.36 17.98 0.65
N THR A 8 20.33 17.09 0.65
CA THR A 8 20.72 16.29 1.81
C THR A 8 21.22 17.15 2.98
N THR A 9 21.86 18.30 2.70
CA THR A 9 22.37 19.20 3.73
C THR A 9 21.23 19.88 4.48
N GLU A 10 20.20 20.32 3.76
CA GLU A 10 18.98 20.86 4.37
C GLU A 10 18.27 19.80 5.23
N MET A 11 18.13 18.56 4.73
CA MET A 11 17.54 17.45 5.46
C MET A 11 18.23 17.19 6.79
N VAL A 12 19.57 17.06 6.78
CA VAL A 12 20.36 16.80 7.99
C VAL A 12 20.28 17.98 8.96
N ARG A 13 20.29 19.22 8.45
CA ARG A 13 20.15 20.43 9.28
C ARG A 13 18.79 20.51 9.96
N ARG A 14 17.71 20.19 9.25
CA ARG A 14 16.34 20.20 9.80
C ARG A 14 16.18 19.11 10.86
N LEU A 15 16.66 17.91 10.59
CA LEU A 15 16.65 16.82 11.57
C LEU A 15 17.44 17.22 12.84
N ALA A 16 18.64 17.78 12.70
CA ALA A 16 19.46 18.25 13.81
C ALA A 16 18.83 19.40 14.63
N LYS A 17 17.89 20.16 14.04
CA LYS A 17 17.10 21.20 14.71
C LYS A 17 15.83 20.67 15.39
N GLY A 18 15.52 19.39 15.25
CA GLY A 18 14.29 18.80 15.76
C GLY A 18 13.05 19.08 14.91
N ASP A 19 13.22 19.50 13.64
CA ASP A 19 12.11 19.76 12.71
C ASP A 19 11.55 18.47 12.07
N GLY A 20 11.98 17.31 12.55
CA GLY A 20 11.52 15.99 12.07
C GLY A 20 12.14 14.86 12.89
N ASP A 21 11.52 13.70 12.82
CA ASP A 21 11.91 12.50 13.60
C ASP A 21 12.78 11.53 12.79
N ILE A 22 12.53 11.44 11.48
CA ILE A 22 13.20 10.49 10.57
C ILE A 22 13.47 11.17 9.22
N VAL A 23 14.63 10.88 8.65
CA VAL A 23 14.94 11.22 7.26
C VAL A 23 15.28 9.94 6.49
N ALA A 24 14.62 9.72 5.36
CA ALA A 24 14.96 8.67 4.41
C ALA A 24 15.66 9.31 3.20
N CYS A 25 16.89 8.92 2.91
CA CYS A 25 17.67 9.51 1.82
C CYS A 25 18.68 8.54 1.25
N GLN A 26 19.09 8.79 0.00
CA GLN A 26 20.25 8.16 -0.60
C GLN A 26 21.49 9.01 -0.28
N LEU A 27 22.32 8.52 0.61
CA LEU A 27 23.56 9.19 0.98
C LEU A 27 24.74 8.53 0.30
N ARG A 28 25.58 9.33 -0.36
CA ARG A 28 26.91 8.89 -0.77
C ARG A 28 27.88 9.02 0.41
N ALA A 29 28.94 8.25 0.39
CA ALA A 29 30.01 8.36 1.41
C ALA A 29 30.59 9.78 1.54
N THR A 30 30.55 10.56 0.46
CA THR A 30 30.94 11.99 0.43
C THR A 30 30.00 12.88 1.20
N ASP A 31 28.67 12.60 1.12
CA ASP A 31 27.64 13.41 1.78
C ASP A 31 27.67 13.19 3.30
N ILE A 32 28.03 11.96 3.72
CA ILE A 32 28.22 11.62 5.14
C ILE A 32 29.42 12.39 5.72
N ARG A 33 30.50 12.58 4.95
CA ARG A 33 31.66 13.35 5.40
C ARG A 33 31.35 14.83 5.58
N MET A 34 30.51 15.41 4.73
CA MET A 34 30.08 16.82 4.83
C MET A 34 29.16 17.08 6.02
N ALA A 35 28.45 16.05 6.50
CA ALA A 35 27.57 16.11 7.66
C ALA A 35 28.26 15.63 8.97
N LYS A 36 29.60 15.60 9.02
CA LYS A 36 30.38 15.00 10.11
C LYS A 36 30.02 15.53 11.49
N ASP A 37 29.75 16.82 11.62
CA ASP A 37 29.38 17.43 12.90
C ASP A 37 27.96 17.05 13.34
N ALA A 38 27.06 16.72 12.39
CA ALA A 38 25.71 16.23 12.66
C ALA A 38 25.65 14.70 12.88
N ILE A 39 26.63 13.94 12.37
CA ILE A 39 26.67 12.46 12.46
C ILE A 39 26.82 12.00 13.91
N ASP A 40 27.51 12.76 14.77
CA ASP A 40 27.61 12.41 16.20
C ASP A 40 26.25 12.47 16.91
N MET A 41 25.27 13.18 16.34
CA MET A 41 23.90 13.31 16.85
C MET A 41 22.91 12.34 16.22
N LEU A 42 23.31 11.59 15.18
CA LEU A 42 22.42 10.73 14.39
C LEU A 42 22.76 9.26 14.59
N ALA A 43 21.71 8.43 14.79
CA ALA A 43 21.84 6.99 14.71
C ALA A 43 21.60 6.53 13.25
N PHE A 44 22.44 5.62 12.79
CA PHE A 44 22.38 5.09 11.43
C PHE A 44 21.69 3.71 11.45
N CYS A 45 20.59 3.58 10.73
CA CYS A 45 19.91 2.31 10.50
C CYS A 45 20.10 1.92 9.04
N GLY A 46 21.00 0.99 8.75
CA GLY A 46 21.27 0.52 7.39
C GLY A 46 20.16 -0.41 6.90
N ALA A 47 19.66 -0.17 5.71
CA ALA A 47 18.72 -1.04 5.01
C ALA A 47 19.44 -1.87 3.96
N GLY A 48 20.12 -2.93 4.38
CA GLY A 48 20.67 -3.98 3.49
C GLY A 48 22.00 -3.70 2.80
N SER A 49 22.60 -4.74 2.23
CA SER A 49 23.94 -4.76 1.69
C SER A 49 24.15 -4.10 0.31
N ASP A 50 23.08 -3.72 -0.38
CA ASP A 50 23.13 -2.97 -1.66
C ASP A 50 22.75 -1.50 -1.46
N SER A 51 23.07 -1.00 -0.37
CA SER A 51 22.99 0.27 0.27
C SER A 51 23.02 1.49 -0.65
N THR A 52 21.87 1.89 -1.13
CA THR A 52 21.67 3.24 -1.65
C THR A 52 20.71 4.05 -0.78
N GLY A 53 19.99 3.43 0.15
CA GLY A 53 19.05 4.10 1.03
C GLY A 53 19.45 3.99 2.51
N HIS A 54 19.42 5.10 3.22
CA HIS A 54 19.72 5.17 4.64
C HIS A 54 18.60 5.91 5.38
N TRP A 55 18.29 5.46 6.57
CA TRP A 55 17.41 6.19 7.48
C TRP A 55 18.24 6.84 8.56
N LEU A 56 18.08 8.14 8.71
CA LEU A 56 18.75 8.93 9.74
C LEU A 56 17.75 9.25 10.84
N VAL A 57 18.13 8.97 12.08
CA VAL A 57 17.30 9.19 13.27
C VAL A 57 18.17 9.87 14.33
N MET A 58 17.60 10.80 15.10
CA MET A 58 18.31 11.44 16.21
C MET A 58 18.71 10.40 17.27
N LYS A 59 19.92 10.48 17.80
CA LYS A 59 20.45 9.54 18.81
C LYS A 59 19.62 9.50 20.08
N GLU A 60 19.04 10.63 20.46
CA GLU A 60 18.22 10.74 21.67
C GLU A 60 16.89 9.97 21.55
N ASN A 61 16.48 9.59 20.34
CA ASN A 61 15.24 8.87 20.11
C ASN A 61 15.45 7.36 20.17
N GLU A 62 15.96 6.88 21.30
CA GLU A 62 16.35 5.47 21.51
C GLU A 62 15.19 4.48 21.27
N GLN A 63 13.97 4.85 21.67
CA GLN A 63 12.80 4.02 21.46
C GLN A 63 12.50 3.82 19.99
N LEU A 64 12.51 4.89 19.19
CA LEU A 64 12.29 4.83 17.74
C LEU A 64 13.39 4.02 17.04
N ILE A 65 14.66 4.17 17.48
CA ILE A 65 15.79 3.40 16.97
C ILE A 65 15.59 1.90 17.25
N ALA A 66 15.14 1.54 18.46
CA ALA A 66 14.88 0.16 18.84
C ALA A 66 13.73 -0.45 18.02
N GLU A 67 12.64 0.29 17.80
CA GLU A 67 11.51 -0.13 16.99
C GLU A 67 11.92 -0.33 15.50
N LEU A 68 12.66 0.62 14.92
CA LEU A 68 13.14 0.53 13.53
C LEU A 68 14.11 -0.66 13.35
N LYS A 69 15.01 -0.90 14.32
CA LYS A 69 15.91 -2.07 14.29
C LYS A 69 15.15 -3.38 14.45
N GLY A 70 14.10 -3.40 15.26
CA GLY A 70 13.23 -4.57 15.43
C GLY A 70 12.38 -4.85 14.18
N TRP A 71 11.93 -3.80 13.52
CA TRP A 71 11.16 -3.90 12.26
C TRP A 71 12.05 -4.35 11.11
N TYR A 72 13.27 -3.82 11.00
CA TYR A 72 14.20 -4.19 9.93
C TYR A 72 14.70 -5.61 10.11
N ASN A 73 14.28 -6.48 9.21
CA ASN A 73 14.75 -7.87 9.15
C ASN A 73 15.30 -8.16 7.74
N PRO A 74 16.54 -8.64 7.60
CA PRO A 74 17.11 -9.02 6.30
C PRO A 74 16.24 -10.00 5.51
N LYS A 75 15.43 -10.83 6.19
CA LYS A 75 14.46 -11.73 5.54
C LYS A 75 13.38 -10.97 4.79
N ILE A 76 12.90 -9.82 5.31
CA ILE A 76 11.91 -8.98 4.63
C ILE A 76 12.46 -8.51 3.28
N THR A 77 13.69 -8.02 3.24
CA THR A 77 14.34 -7.59 1.99
C THR A 77 14.46 -8.73 0.97
N ALA A 78 14.79 -9.93 1.44
CA ALA A 78 14.89 -11.12 0.57
C ALA A 78 13.51 -11.56 0.06
N GLU A 79 12.46 -11.48 0.89
CA GLU A 79 11.08 -11.78 0.51
C GLU A 79 10.55 -10.76 -0.48
N VAL A 80 10.76 -9.46 -0.26
CA VAL A 80 10.39 -8.38 -1.19
C VAL A 80 11.08 -8.55 -2.53
N LYS A 81 12.41 -8.77 -2.56
CA LYS A 81 13.14 -9.03 -3.81
C LYS A 81 12.63 -10.27 -4.55
N LYS A 82 12.24 -11.31 -3.81
CA LYS A 82 11.67 -12.53 -4.41
C LYS A 82 10.28 -12.28 -4.99
N GLU A 83 9.47 -11.49 -4.32
CA GLU A 83 8.13 -11.11 -4.78
C GLU A 83 8.21 -10.15 -5.96
N GLU A 84 9.09 -9.15 -5.92
CA GLU A 84 9.41 -8.26 -7.04
C GLU A 84 9.89 -9.04 -8.27
N ALA A 85 10.83 -9.96 -8.08
CA ALA A 85 11.31 -10.84 -9.15
C ALA A 85 10.20 -11.74 -9.70
N PHE A 86 9.27 -12.18 -8.84
CA PHE A 86 8.10 -12.95 -9.27
C PHE A 86 7.12 -12.07 -10.06
N ILE A 87 6.78 -10.87 -9.59
CA ILE A 87 5.87 -9.92 -10.26
C ILE A 87 6.42 -9.51 -11.63
N LEU A 88 7.73 -9.27 -11.72
CA LEU A 88 8.41 -8.90 -12.97
C LEU A 88 8.76 -10.10 -13.87
N SER A 89 8.51 -11.34 -13.41
CA SER A 89 8.84 -12.53 -14.16
C SER A 89 7.85 -12.82 -15.29
N ALA A 90 8.34 -13.51 -16.34
CA ALA A 90 7.49 -14.04 -17.41
C ALA A 90 6.39 -14.98 -16.87
N ARG A 91 6.63 -15.66 -15.73
CA ARG A 91 5.63 -16.51 -15.06
C ARG A 91 4.48 -15.69 -14.48
N SER A 92 4.75 -14.49 -13.96
CA SER A 92 3.71 -13.56 -13.51
C SER A 92 2.88 -13.10 -14.69
N VAL A 93 3.51 -12.68 -15.78
CA VAL A 93 2.83 -12.27 -17.02
C VAL A 93 1.99 -13.42 -17.58
N VAL A 94 2.53 -14.64 -17.64
CA VAL A 94 1.80 -15.83 -18.10
C VAL A 94 0.65 -16.16 -17.16
N ARG A 95 0.83 -16.04 -15.83
CA ARG A 95 -0.24 -16.26 -14.84
C ARG A 95 -1.34 -15.20 -14.94
N HIS A 96 -1.00 -13.95 -15.27
CA HIS A 96 -1.96 -12.87 -15.51
C HIS A 96 -2.67 -12.99 -16.87
N VAL A 97 -2.00 -13.52 -17.88
CA VAL A 97 -2.58 -13.74 -19.23
C VAL A 97 -3.38 -15.04 -19.29
N TYR A 98 -2.99 -16.07 -18.54
CA TYR A 98 -3.68 -17.36 -18.41
C TYR A 98 -4.50 -17.38 -17.11
N ALA A 99 -5.54 -16.55 -17.04
CA ALA A 99 -6.63 -16.82 -16.11
C ALA A 99 -7.43 -18.01 -16.70
N PRO A 100 -7.27 -19.25 -16.20
CA PRO A 100 -7.92 -20.41 -16.77
C PRO A 100 -9.45 -20.37 -16.67
N MET A 101 -9.97 -19.32 -16.06
CA MET A 101 -11.37 -19.14 -15.73
C MET A 101 -12.13 -18.20 -16.65
N LEU A 102 -11.43 -17.30 -17.39
CA LEU A 102 -12.10 -16.39 -18.30
C LEU A 102 -12.67 -17.16 -19.50
N ASN A 103 -13.92 -17.56 -19.41
CA ASN A 103 -14.63 -18.18 -20.50
C ASN A 103 -15.37 -17.12 -21.32
N ARG A 104 -14.83 -16.76 -22.49
CA ARG A 104 -15.44 -15.76 -23.38
C ARG A 104 -16.82 -16.14 -23.89
N ALA A 105 -17.11 -17.45 -24.03
CA ALA A 105 -18.40 -17.91 -24.52
C ALA A 105 -19.51 -17.78 -23.48
N THR A 106 -19.20 -17.96 -22.20
CA THR A 106 -20.16 -17.86 -21.08
C THR A 106 -20.11 -16.53 -20.35
N GLY A 107 -19.06 -15.73 -20.57
CA GLY A 107 -18.79 -14.50 -19.81
C GLY A 107 -18.37 -14.74 -18.36
N GLN A 108 -18.09 -15.97 -17.98
CA GLN A 108 -17.64 -16.33 -16.64
C GLN A 108 -16.20 -15.84 -16.41
N ILE A 109 -15.99 -15.08 -15.33
CA ILE A 109 -14.69 -14.54 -14.92
C ILE A 109 -14.01 -15.46 -13.91
N SER A 110 -14.79 -15.95 -12.94
CA SER A 110 -14.29 -16.79 -11.85
C SER A 110 -15.35 -17.76 -11.33
N HIS A 111 -14.95 -18.66 -10.44
CA HIS A 111 -15.93 -19.50 -9.70
C HIS A 111 -16.76 -18.70 -8.69
N TYR A 112 -16.35 -17.47 -8.39
CA TYR A 112 -16.95 -16.61 -7.37
C TYR A 112 -17.85 -15.51 -7.94
N ASP A 113 -18.14 -15.52 -9.24
CA ASP A 113 -18.93 -14.47 -9.92
C ASP A 113 -20.26 -14.21 -9.22
N HIS A 114 -20.93 -15.27 -8.78
CA HIS A 114 -22.20 -15.17 -8.05
C HIS A 114 -22.08 -14.41 -6.72
N LEU A 115 -20.93 -14.55 -6.02
CA LEU A 115 -20.65 -13.81 -4.79
C LEU A 115 -20.36 -12.33 -5.10
N PHE A 116 -19.55 -12.06 -6.13
CA PHE A 116 -19.31 -10.69 -6.56
C PHE A 116 -20.61 -9.98 -6.95
N MET A 117 -21.49 -10.64 -7.73
CA MET A 117 -22.81 -10.10 -8.09
C MET A 117 -23.66 -9.80 -6.84
N THR A 118 -23.67 -10.72 -5.87
CA THR A 118 -24.43 -10.60 -4.63
C THR A 118 -23.97 -9.41 -3.80
N TYR A 119 -22.67 -9.27 -3.58
CA TYR A 119 -22.11 -8.27 -2.64
C TYR A 119 -21.78 -6.91 -3.28
N ALA A 120 -21.59 -6.84 -4.61
CA ALA A 120 -21.41 -5.57 -5.32
C ALA A 120 -22.73 -4.80 -5.48
N ARG A 121 -23.86 -5.48 -5.64
CA ARG A 121 -25.18 -4.87 -5.88
C ARG A 121 -25.62 -3.89 -4.74
N PRO A 122 -25.57 -4.25 -3.44
CA PRO A 122 -25.97 -3.38 -2.36
C PRO A 122 -25.16 -2.08 -2.29
N ILE A 123 -23.89 -2.15 -2.62
CA ILE A 123 -22.97 -0.99 -2.64
C ILE A 123 -22.98 -0.27 -3.99
N ARG A 124 -23.78 -0.74 -4.95
CA ARG A 124 -23.93 -0.21 -6.32
C ARG A 124 -22.61 -0.18 -7.10
N TRP A 125 -21.73 -1.15 -6.89
CA TRP A 125 -20.51 -1.33 -7.67
C TRP A 125 -20.75 -2.29 -8.83
N ASP A 126 -19.95 -2.14 -9.88
CA ASP A 126 -19.89 -3.17 -10.91
C ASP A 126 -19.19 -4.42 -10.32
N TRP A 127 -19.87 -5.53 -10.34
CA TRP A 127 -19.33 -6.79 -9.84
C TRP A 127 -18.06 -7.22 -10.59
N LYS A 128 -17.95 -6.86 -11.88
CA LYS A 128 -16.77 -7.14 -12.68
C LYS A 128 -15.55 -6.34 -12.19
N LEU A 129 -15.77 -5.13 -11.71
CA LEU A 129 -14.70 -4.32 -11.11
C LEU A 129 -14.21 -4.96 -9.82
N MET A 130 -15.12 -5.49 -8.96
CA MET A 130 -14.72 -6.22 -7.77
C MET A 130 -14.00 -7.54 -8.12
N ALA A 131 -14.46 -8.26 -9.15
CA ALA A 131 -13.78 -9.45 -9.63
C ALA A 131 -12.39 -9.14 -10.18
N ALA A 132 -12.22 -8.03 -10.90
CA ALA A 132 -10.93 -7.57 -11.41
C ALA A 132 -9.97 -7.22 -10.26
N GLN A 133 -10.46 -6.56 -9.22
CA GLN A 133 -9.68 -6.29 -8.01
C GLN A 133 -9.25 -7.62 -7.34
N CYS A 134 -10.17 -8.55 -7.12
CA CYS A 134 -9.85 -9.87 -6.56
C CYS A 134 -8.78 -10.61 -7.38
N TYR A 135 -8.85 -10.49 -8.69
CA TYR A 135 -7.83 -11.05 -9.57
C TYR A 135 -6.45 -10.44 -9.32
N GLN A 136 -6.37 -9.13 -9.15
CA GLN A 136 -5.11 -8.44 -8.81
C GLN A 136 -4.60 -8.82 -7.42
N GLU A 137 -5.50 -8.98 -6.44
CA GLU A 137 -5.15 -9.30 -5.07
C GLU A 137 -4.61 -10.73 -4.90
N SER A 138 -5.28 -11.72 -5.50
CA SER A 138 -5.00 -13.14 -5.24
C SER A 138 -5.02 -14.06 -6.45
N THR A 139 -5.35 -13.56 -7.66
CA THR A 139 -5.70 -14.41 -8.82
C THR A 139 -6.80 -15.43 -8.50
N PHE A 140 -7.76 -15.02 -7.66
CA PHE A 140 -8.86 -15.85 -7.15
C PHE A 140 -8.42 -17.03 -6.27
N ASP A 141 -7.27 -16.97 -5.62
CA ASP A 141 -6.84 -17.97 -4.64
C ASP A 141 -7.40 -17.64 -3.24
N PRO A 142 -8.34 -18.44 -2.71
CA PRO A 142 -8.92 -18.19 -1.40
C PRO A 142 -7.92 -18.40 -0.24
N LYS A 143 -6.80 -19.07 -0.50
CA LYS A 143 -5.75 -19.33 0.48
C LYS A 143 -4.54 -18.41 0.33
N ALA A 144 -4.63 -17.40 -0.54
CA ALA A 144 -3.55 -16.48 -0.77
C ALA A 144 -3.14 -15.77 0.53
N ARG A 145 -1.83 -15.60 0.69
CA ARG A 145 -1.24 -14.84 1.79
C ARG A 145 -0.08 -14.02 1.24
N SER A 146 -0.14 -12.71 1.45
CA SER A 146 0.97 -11.84 1.08
C SER A 146 2.09 -11.88 2.12
N TRP A 147 3.26 -11.40 1.74
CA TRP A 147 4.38 -11.21 2.66
C TRP A 147 4.05 -10.20 3.78
N ALA A 148 3.21 -9.20 3.50
CA ALA A 148 2.75 -8.21 4.47
C ALA A 148 1.66 -8.74 5.41
N GLY A 149 1.18 -9.98 5.19
CA GLY A 149 0.17 -10.62 6.03
C GLY A 149 -1.27 -10.39 5.61
N ALA A 150 -1.53 -9.89 4.41
CA ALA A 150 -2.87 -9.85 3.82
C ALA A 150 -3.35 -11.27 3.45
N LEU A 151 -4.65 -11.53 3.60
CA LEU A 151 -5.20 -12.88 3.58
C LEU A 151 -6.44 -13.02 2.69
N GLY A 152 -6.53 -14.18 2.01
CA GLY A 152 -7.71 -14.61 1.26
C GLY A 152 -7.88 -13.94 -0.10
N LEU A 153 -9.05 -14.14 -0.71
CA LEU A 153 -9.38 -13.68 -2.06
C LEU A 153 -9.13 -12.19 -2.29
N MET A 154 -9.56 -11.36 -1.36
CA MET A 154 -9.49 -9.90 -1.44
C MET A 154 -8.34 -9.32 -0.61
N GLN A 155 -7.38 -10.14 -0.18
CA GLN A 155 -6.18 -9.74 0.55
C GLN A 155 -6.46 -8.78 1.72
N ILE A 156 -7.36 -9.19 2.60
CA ILE A 156 -7.73 -8.38 3.76
C ILE A 156 -6.66 -8.48 4.84
N MET A 157 -6.14 -7.33 5.28
CA MET A 157 -5.23 -7.27 6.42
C MET A 157 -5.96 -7.65 7.72
N PRO A 158 -5.31 -8.38 8.64
CA PRO A 158 -5.92 -8.75 9.91
C PRO A 158 -6.52 -7.58 10.71
N GLY A 159 -5.82 -6.43 10.74
CA GLY A 159 -6.34 -5.24 11.41
C GLY A 159 -7.58 -4.65 10.71
N THR A 160 -7.65 -4.74 9.39
CA THR A 160 -8.84 -4.35 8.63
C THR A 160 -9.98 -5.33 8.88
N ALA A 161 -9.71 -6.64 8.96
CA ALA A 161 -10.71 -7.65 9.31
C ALA A 161 -11.38 -7.34 10.66
N ASP A 162 -10.59 -7.02 11.68
CA ASP A 162 -11.09 -6.63 13.01
C ASP A 162 -11.97 -5.36 12.91
N GLN A 163 -11.52 -4.36 12.18
CA GLN A 163 -12.23 -3.09 12.01
C GLN A 163 -13.61 -3.25 11.33
N ILE A 164 -13.70 -4.15 10.34
CA ILE A 164 -14.95 -4.37 9.59
C ILE A 164 -15.82 -5.49 10.17
N GLY A 165 -15.33 -6.17 11.22
CA GLY A 165 -16.04 -7.24 11.92
C GLY A 165 -16.02 -8.58 11.17
N LEU A 166 -14.95 -8.87 10.42
CA LEU A 166 -14.71 -10.18 9.80
C LEU A 166 -13.99 -11.08 10.82
N PRO A 167 -14.62 -12.16 11.30
CA PRO A 167 -13.95 -13.10 12.19
C PRO A 167 -12.69 -13.72 11.56
N ARG A 168 -11.61 -13.81 12.34
CA ARG A 168 -10.31 -14.27 11.83
C ARG A 168 -10.36 -15.67 11.24
N GLU A 169 -11.18 -16.56 11.82
CA GLU A 169 -11.42 -17.93 11.33
C GLU A 169 -12.15 -17.99 9.98
N LYS A 170 -12.85 -16.90 9.62
CA LYS A 170 -13.59 -16.79 8.34
C LYS A 170 -12.84 -16.02 7.25
N ILE A 171 -11.62 -15.58 7.51
CA ILE A 171 -10.88 -14.73 6.56
C ILE A 171 -10.54 -15.46 5.25
N TYR A 172 -10.45 -16.79 5.26
CA TYR A 172 -10.22 -17.63 4.09
C TYR A 172 -11.51 -18.19 3.47
N ASP A 173 -12.66 -17.96 4.12
CA ASP A 173 -13.95 -18.33 3.55
C ASP A 173 -14.31 -17.36 2.42
N PRO A 174 -14.50 -17.84 1.18
CA PRO A 174 -14.71 -16.98 0.01
C PRO A 174 -15.84 -15.98 0.16
N GLU A 175 -16.98 -16.43 0.67
CA GLU A 175 -18.16 -15.59 0.82
C GLU A 175 -17.92 -14.49 1.88
N SER A 176 -17.43 -14.88 3.05
CA SER A 176 -17.12 -13.95 4.14
C SER A 176 -16.07 -12.90 3.75
N ASN A 177 -15.03 -13.33 3.01
CA ASN A 177 -13.96 -12.48 2.55
C ASN A 177 -14.45 -11.46 1.52
N ILE A 178 -15.22 -11.88 0.51
CA ILE A 178 -15.80 -11.00 -0.52
C ILE A 178 -16.81 -10.02 0.10
N ALA A 179 -17.69 -10.52 0.99
CA ALA A 179 -18.67 -9.69 1.70
C ALA A 179 -18.00 -8.59 2.53
N ALA A 180 -16.94 -8.95 3.25
CA ALA A 180 -16.17 -8.02 4.07
C ALA A 180 -15.44 -6.98 3.20
N ALA A 181 -14.85 -7.38 2.08
CA ALA A 181 -14.23 -6.46 1.14
C ALA A 181 -15.23 -5.47 0.52
N ALA A 182 -16.43 -5.93 0.14
CA ALA A 182 -17.51 -5.05 -0.34
C ALA A 182 -17.90 -4.01 0.72
N LYS A 183 -18.06 -4.43 1.98
CA LYS A 183 -18.31 -3.51 3.10
C LYS A 183 -17.19 -2.49 3.28
N TYR A 184 -15.93 -2.93 3.18
CA TYR A 184 -14.77 -2.04 3.31
C TYR A 184 -14.69 -1.03 2.17
N LEU A 185 -14.89 -1.45 0.92
CA LEU A 185 -14.95 -0.56 -0.24
C LEU A 185 -16.05 0.50 -0.10
N ALA A 186 -17.23 0.12 0.39
CA ALA A 186 -18.30 1.09 0.67
C ALA A 186 -17.92 2.10 1.76
N GLN A 187 -17.22 1.65 2.81
CA GLN A 187 -16.71 2.54 3.86
C GLN A 187 -15.65 3.50 3.32
N LEU A 188 -14.76 3.03 2.45
CA LEU A 188 -13.75 3.86 1.79
C LEU A 188 -14.41 4.89 0.86
N GLU A 189 -15.35 4.47 0.00
CA GLU A 189 -16.10 5.39 -0.88
C GLU A 189 -16.81 6.49 -0.10
N ALA A 190 -17.42 6.15 1.02
CA ALA A 190 -18.13 7.11 1.88
C ALA A 190 -17.22 8.21 2.46
N LYS A 191 -15.92 7.95 2.62
CA LYS A 191 -14.94 8.95 3.10
C LYS A 191 -14.67 10.08 2.11
N PHE A 192 -15.07 9.94 0.86
CA PHE A 192 -14.92 10.93 -0.21
C PHE A 192 -16.23 11.68 -0.50
N GLY A 193 -16.96 12.06 0.56
CA GLY A 193 -18.19 12.84 0.44
C GLY A 193 -18.00 14.19 -0.29
N ASP A 194 -16.81 14.76 -0.19
CA ASP A 194 -16.38 16.00 -0.83
C ASP A 194 -16.07 15.88 -2.35
N VAL A 195 -15.99 14.67 -2.89
CA VAL A 195 -15.76 14.40 -4.33
C VAL A 195 -17.12 14.28 -5.03
N PRO A 196 -17.46 15.13 -6.02
CA PRO A 196 -18.80 15.12 -6.64
C PRO A 196 -19.10 13.87 -7.46
N SER A 197 -18.12 13.43 -8.24
CA SER A 197 -18.25 12.30 -9.15
C SER A 197 -18.18 10.98 -8.39
N ARG A 198 -19.20 10.14 -8.58
CA ARG A 198 -19.19 8.78 -8.02
C ARG A 198 -18.07 7.91 -8.62
N TYR A 199 -17.81 8.05 -9.90
CA TYR A 199 -16.72 7.37 -10.56
C TYR A 199 -15.38 7.70 -9.90
N GLU A 200 -15.13 8.99 -9.61
CA GLU A 200 -13.92 9.41 -8.93
C GLU A 200 -13.86 8.89 -7.48
N LYS A 201 -15.01 8.86 -6.76
CA LYS A 201 -15.06 8.24 -5.41
C LYS A 201 -14.65 6.78 -5.44
N GLN A 202 -15.06 6.02 -6.46
CA GLN A 202 -14.68 4.62 -6.62
C GLN A 202 -13.20 4.47 -6.92
N ASN A 203 -12.63 5.34 -7.78
CA ASN A 203 -11.19 5.35 -8.06
C ASN A 203 -10.38 5.63 -6.78
N PHE A 204 -10.78 6.63 -6.01
CA PHE A 204 -10.14 6.93 -4.73
C PHE A 204 -10.31 5.80 -3.71
N ALA A 205 -11.46 5.14 -3.66
CA ALA A 205 -11.69 4.00 -2.79
C ALA A 205 -10.79 2.79 -3.14
N LEU A 206 -10.63 2.50 -4.44
CA LEU A 206 -9.70 1.46 -4.92
C LEU A 206 -8.25 1.80 -4.57
N ALA A 207 -7.86 3.06 -4.79
CA ALA A 207 -6.52 3.54 -4.42
C ALA A 207 -6.27 3.44 -2.91
N CYS A 208 -7.27 3.78 -2.08
CA CYS A 208 -7.19 3.63 -0.62
C CYS A 208 -7.12 2.18 -0.18
N TYR A 209 -7.76 1.27 -0.89
CA TYR A 209 -7.70 -0.16 -0.59
C TYR A 209 -6.26 -0.66 -0.64
N ASN A 210 -5.50 -0.22 -1.64
CA ASN A 210 -4.10 -0.60 -1.83
C ASN A 210 -3.13 0.24 -0.97
N GLY A 211 -3.24 1.57 -1.04
CA GLY A 211 -2.25 2.50 -0.48
C GLY A 211 -2.63 3.09 0.88
N GLY A 212 -3.86 2.85 1.35
CA GLY A 212 -4.37 3.42 2.59
C GLY A 212 -4.90 4.85 2.44
N TYR A 213 -5.88 5.18 3.30
CA TYR A 213 -6.64 6.43 3.21
C TYR A 213 -5.77 7.68 3.37
N ASN A 214 -4.84 7.67 4.32
CA ASN A 214 -4.04 8.87 4.62
C ASN A 214 -3.13 9.23 3.45
N HIS A 215 -2.47 8.25 2.83
CA HIS A 215 -1.63 8.49 1.65
C HIS A 215 -2.40 9.11 0.49
N ILE A 216 -3.63 8.64 0.26
CA ILE A 216 -4.46 9.19 -0.80
C ILE A 216 -4.91 10.62 -0.47
N ARG A 217 -5.25 10.93 0.78
CA ARG A 217 -5.58 12.31 1.19
C ARG A 217 -4.37 13.24 1.09
N ASP A 218 -3.17 12.76 1.39
CA ASP A 218 -1.94 13.51 1.22
C ASP A 218 -1.67 13.79 -0.27
N ALA A 219 -1.84 12.79 -1.14
CA ALA A 219 -1.71 12.97 -2.58
C ALA A 219 -2.73 14.00 -3.12
N MET A 220 -4.00 13.95 -2.67
CA MET A 220 -5.01 14.96 -3.01
C MET A 220 -4.61 16.36 -2.55
N ALA A 221 -4.03 16.49 -1.35
CA ALA A 221 -3.56 17.77 -0.83
C ALA A 221 -2.37 18.31 -1.64
N LEU A 222 -1.45 17.44 -2.05
CA LEU A 222 -0.33 17.79 -2.92
C LEU A 222 -0.83 18.27 -4.30
N ALA A 223 -1.75 17.55 -4.93
CA ALA A 223 -2.36 17.94 -6.20
C ALA A 223 -3.02 19.33 -6.09
N ALA A 224 -3.79 19.58 -5.02
CA ALA A 224 -4.41 20.88 -4.78
C ALA A 224 -3.37 22.01 -4.60
N ARG A 225 -2.28 21.75 -3.87
CA ARG A 225 -1.17 22.68 -3.69
C ARG A 225 -0.51 23.05 -5.02
N ASP A 226 -0.39 22.06 -5.93
CA ASP A 226 0.22 22.23 -7.24
C ASP A 226 -0.78 22.78 -8.29
N GLY A 227 -1.98 23.24 -7.87
CA GLY A 227 -3.00 23.83 -8.72
C GLY A 227 -3.77 22.82 -9.57
N ARG A 228 -3.66 21.53 -9.29
CA ARG A 228 -4.38 20.45 -9.96
C ARG A 228 -5.74 20.19 -9.31
N ASN A 229 -6.63 19.52 -10.02
CA ASN A 229 -7.91 19.11 -9.48
C ASN A 229 -7.76 17.91 -8.53
N SER A 230 -7.69 18.19 -7.23
CA SER A 230 -7.58 17.16 -6.18
C SER A 230 -8.75 16.18 -6.08
N LYS A 231 -9.82 16.40 -6.87
CA LYS A 231 -11.02 15.54 -6.92
C LYS A 231 -11.09 14.68 -8.18
N SER A 232 -10.07 14.71 -8.99
CA SER A 232 -9.88 13.87 -10.18
C SER A 232 -8.73 12.89 -9.95
N TRP A 233 -9.00 11.61 -10.04
CA TRP A 233 -7.97 10.58 -9.88
C TRP A 233 -6.82 10.75 -10.89
N ALA A 234 -7.15 11.09 -12.13
CA ALA A 234 -6.15 11.29 -13.18
C ALA A 234 -5.18 12.45 -12.91
N GLU A 235 -5.54 13.39 -12.01
CA GLU A 235 -4.69 14.51 -11.64
C GLU A 235 -3.99 14.33 -10.28
N VAL A 236 -4.42 13.32 -9.52
CA VAL A 236 -3.86 12.99 -8.19
C VAL A 236 -2.85 11.83 -8.28
N SER A 237 -3.07 10.88 -9.24
CA SER A 237 -2.23 9.67 -9.42
C SER A 237 -0.86 9.95 -10.06
#